data_da7ddc23820cc3c99ca20585f3b25fb4
#
_entry.id   da7ddc23820cc3c99ca20585f3b25fb4
#
_cell.length_a   1.000
_cell.length_b   1.000
_cell.length_c   1.000
_cell.angle_alpha   90.00
_cell.angle_beta   90.00
_cell.angle_gamma   90.00
#
_symmetry.space_group_name_H-M   'P 1'
#
loop_
_entity.id
_entity.type
_entity.pdbx_description
1 polymer ?
#
loop_
_entity_poly.entity_id
_entity_poly.type
_entity_poly.pdbx_seq_one_letter_code
_entity_poly.pdbx_strand_id
1 'polypeptide(L)'
;MKENYELIDNEERHQYEFHIERYVPRIEYIKNKDGVIYLTHTEVPMELGGKGIGSQLVEKVLLDIEKKDLRLVPLCPFVAGYIQKHPDWKRIVMSGIHAVSYTHLTLPTIA
;
A
#
# COMPACT_ATOMS: atom_id res chain seq x y z
N MET A 1 -15.86 13.88 -11.22
CA MET A 1 -14.89 14.28 -10.31
C MET A 1 -14.70 13.27 -9.23
N LYS A 2 -13.47 12.96 -8.85
CA LYS A 2 -13.23 11.99 -7.84
C LYS A 2 -13.36 12.57 -6.49
N GLU A 3 -13.95 11.84 -5.58
CA GLU A 3 -13.97 12.26 -4.22
C GLU A 3 -12.62 12.13 -3.60
N ASN A 4 -12.32 12.97 -2.63
CA ASN A 4 -11.06 12.97 -1.95
C ASN A 4 -11.29 12.46 -0.55
N TYR A 5 -10.96 11.22 -0.27
CA TYR A 5 -11.22 10.61 1.01
C TYR A 5 -10.05 10.83 1.97
N GLU A 6 -10.35 11.00 3.23
CA GLU A 6 -9.32 11.21 4.22
C GLU A 6 -8.67 9.89 4.59
N LEU A 7 -7.35 9.84 4.58
CA LEU A 7 -6.63 8.64 4.96
C LEU A 7 -6.52 8.55 6.46
N ILE A 8 -6.83 7.41 7.03
CA ILE A 8 -6.73 7.17 8.44
C ILE A 8 -5.69 6.09 8.66
N ASP A 9 -4.70 6.36 9.50
CA ASP A 9 -3.72 5.36 9.87
C ASP A 9 -4.20 4.75 11.19
N ASN A 10 -4.83 3.59 11.11
CA ASN A 10 -5.34 2.91 12.29
C ASN A 10 -4.22 2.06 12.86
N GLU A 11 -3.40 2.66 13.70
CA GLU A 11 -2.22 1.99 14.21
C GLU A 11 -2.55 0.82 15.11
N GLU A 12 -3.68 0.88 15.78
CA GLU A 12 -4.08 -0.21 16.65
C GLU A 12 -4.33 -1.47 15.86
N ARG A 13 -4.90 -1.33 14.67
CA ARG A 13 -5.16 -2.48 13.81
C ARG A 13 -4.10 -2.68 12.76
N HIS A 14 -3.09 -1.85 12.72
CA HIS A 14 -1.99 -1.95 11.74
C HIS A 14 -2.54 -1.90 10.32
N GLN A 15 -3.33 -0.88 10.04
CA GLN A 15 -3.86 -0.74 8.69
C GLN A 15 -4.19 0.71 8.37
N TYR A 16 -4.07 1.09 7.11
CA TYR A 16 -4.53 2.36 6.59
C TYR A 16 -5.95 2.16 6.07
N GLU A 17 -6.82 3.13 6.29
CA GLU A 17 -8.22 3.00 5.96
C GLU A 17 -8.81 4.24 5.33
N PHE A 18 -9.82 4.05 4.50
CA PHE A 18 -10.79 5.10 4.20
C PHE A 18 -12.09 4.67 4.88
N HIS A 19 -12.89 5.63 5.31
CA HIS A 19 -14.22 5.33 5.82
C HIS A 19 -15.23 5.91 4.85
N ILE A 20 -15.90 5.04 4.10
CA ILE A 20 -16.84 5.46 3.07
C ILE A 20 -18.17 4.81 3.39
N GLU A 21 -19.05 5.56 3.99
CA GLU A 21 -20.35 5.04 4.47
C GLU A 21 -20.03 3.92 5.46
N ARG A 22 -20.55 2.73 5.23
CA ARG A 22 -20.27 1.62 6.13
C ARG A 22 -19.07 0.80 5.68
N TYR A 23 -18.45 1.19 4.59
CA TYR A 23 -17.36 0.42 4.03
C TYR A 23 -16.01 0.96 4.50
N VAL A 24 -15.04 0.05 4.65
CA VAL A 24 -13.71 0.42 5.11
C VAL A 24 -12.66 -0.23 4.20
N PRO A 25 -12.41 0.36 3.04
CA PRO A 25 -11.28 -0.12 2.23
C PRO A 25 -10.00 0.09 3.02
N ARG A 26 -9.10 -0.87 2.94
CA ARG A 26 -7.91 -0.81 3.79
C ARG A 26 -6.68 -1.42 3.16
N ILE A 27 -5.52 -1.01 3.65
CA ILE A 27 -4.26 -1.66 3.34
C ILE A 27 -3.62 -2.01 4.67
N GLU A 28 -3.38 -3.29 4.90
CA GLU A 28 -2.80 -3.78 6.13
C GLU A 28 -1.28 -3.71 6.05
N TYR A 29 -0.64 -3.49 7.17
CA TYR A 29 0.81 -3.34 7.17
C TYR A 29 1.45 -3.92 8.43
N ILE A 30 2.76 -4.11 8.35
CA ILE A 30 3.61 -4.44 9.48
C ILE A 30 4.75 -3.45 9.44
N LYS A 31 5.11 -2.84 10.56
CA LYS A 31 6.24 -1.95 10.64
C LYS A 31 7.30 -2.53 11.56
N ASN A 32 8.57 -2.35 11.22
CA ASN A 32 9.61 -2.79 12.14
C ASN A 32 10.25 -1.57 12.79
N LYS A 33 11.18 -1.78 13.68
CA LYS A 33 11.83 -0.72 14.39
C LYS A 33 12.81 0.05 13.55
N ASP A 34 13.18 -0.48 12.41
CA ASP A 34 14.21 0.14 11.57
C ASP A 34 13.62 1.06 10.54
N GLY A 35 12.36 1.40 10.66
CA GLY A 35 11.75 2.34 9.73
C GLY A 35 11.28 1.70 8.44
N VAL A 36 11.00 0.41 8.46
CA VAL A 36 10.53 -0.29 7.27
C VAL A 36 9.07 -0.66 7.46
N ILE A 37 8.25 -0.41 6.45
CA ILE A 37 6.84 -0.78 6.48
C ILE A 37 6.56 -1.77 5.36
N TYR A 38 5.90 -2.86 5.71
CA TYR A 38 5.54 -3.92 4.78
C TYR A 38 4.05 -3.81 4.54
N LEU A 39 3.65 -3.52 3.31
CA LEU A 39 2.23 -3.49 2.97
C LEU A 39 1.84 -4.89 2.55
N THR A 40 1.00 -5.55 3.35
CA THR A 40 0.80 -6.98 3.22
C THR A 40 -0.49 -7.37 2.52
N HIS A 41 -1.53 -6.54 2.61
CA HIS A 41 -2.82 -6.94 2.04
C HIS A 41 -3.67 -5.71 1.77
N THR A 42 -4.39 -5.71 0.66
CA THR A 42 -5.30 -4.63 0.28
C THR A 42 -6.70 -5.21 0.13
N GLU A 43 -7.67 -4.56 0.73
CA GLU A 43 -9.04 -5.02 0.64
C GLU A 43 -9.94 -3.84 0.28
N VAL A 44 -10.64 -3.93 -0.84
CA VAL A 44 -11.60 -2.91 -1.24
C VAL A 44 -12.93 -3.59 -1.45
N PRO A 45 -13.97 -3.24 -0.70
CA PRO A 45 -15.26 -3.89 -0.89
C PRO A 45 -15.77 -3.78 -2.31
N MET A 46 -16.37 -4.85 -2.80
CA MET A 46 -16.83 -4.92 -4.16
C MET A 46 -17.84 -3.83 -4.45
N GLU A 47 -18.61 -3.44 -3.48
CA GLU A 47 -19.62 -2.40 -3.64
C GLU A 47 -19.01 -1.06 -4.02
N LEU A 48 -17.73 -0.87 -3.76
CA LEU A 48 -17.04 0.36 -4.11
C LEU A 48 -16.27 0.24 -5.42
N GLY A 49 -16.48 -0.85 -6.15
CA GLY A 49 -15.71 -1.09 -7.36
C GLY A 49 -15.97 -0.07 -8.43
N GLY A 50 -15.04 0.10 -9.31
CA GLY A 50 -15.18 0.99 -10.46
C GLY A 50 -15.05 2.47 -10.16
N LYS A 51 -14.70 2.84 -8.94
CA LYS A 51 -14.59 4.23 -8.56
C LYS A 51 -13.16 4.70 -8.33
N GLY A 52 -12.20 3.86 -8.60
CA GLY A 52 -10.81 4.21 -8.40
C GLY A 52 -10.39 4.33 -6.95
N ILE A 53 -11.17 3.77 -6.05
CA ILE A 53 -10.90 3.90 -4.63
C ILE A 53 -9.62 3.18 -4.23
N GLY A 54 -9.39 2.00 -4.80
CA GLY A 54 -8.17 1.27 -4.48
C GLY A 54 -6.92 2.03 -4.88
N SER A 55 -6.92 2.61 -6.07
CA SER A 55 -5.77 3.39 -6.53
C SER A 55 -5.58 4.63 -5.68
N GLN A 56 -6.66 5.30 -5.29
CA GLN A 56 -6.55 6.47 -4.46
C GLN A 56 -5.99 6.10 -3.08
N LEU A 57 -6.43 4.96 -2.55
CA LEU A 57 -5.96 4.50 -1.25
C LEU A 57 -4.45 4.23 -1.31
N VAL A 58 -4.00 3.53 -2.34
CA VAL A 58 -2.57 3.24 -2.49
C VAL A 58 -1.79 4.54 -2.59
N GLU A 59 -2.26 5.46 -3.42
CA GLU A 59 -1.53 6.70 -3.61
C GLU A 59 -1.39 7.45 -2.29
N LYS A 60 -2.45 7.55 -1.52
CA LYS A 60 -2.40 8.28 -0.27
C LYS A 60 -1.53 7.57 0.77
N VAL A 61 -1.55 6.25 0.77
CA VAL A 61 -0.69 5.50 1.67
C VAL A 61 0.77 5.73 1.31
N LEU A 62 1.11 5.71 0.02
CA LEU A 62 2.49 5.94 -0.40
C LEU A 62 2.95 7.34 -0.05
N LEU A 63 2.07 8.35 -0.18
CA LEU A 63 2.40 9.70 0.21
C LEU A 63 2.68 9.78 1.72
N ASP A 64 1.90 9.09 2.52
CA ASP A 64 2.09 9.10 3.96
C ASP A 64 3.39 8.39 4.35
N ILE A 65 3.71 7.30 3.69
CA ILE A 65 4.95 6.57 3.92
C ILE A 65 6.14 7.48 3.60
N GLU A 66 6.06 8.20 2.49
CA GLU A 66 7.12 9.10 2.11
C GLU A 66 7.24 10.25 3.12
N LYS A 67 6.12 10.79 3.56
CA LYS A 67 6.12 11.87 4.50
C LYS A 67 6.74 11.44 5.82
N LYS A 68 6.55 10.22 6.22
CA LYS A 68 7.09 9.69 7.47
C LYS A 68 8.51 9.16 7.31
N ASP A 69 9.05 9.24 6.12
CA ASP A 69 10.41 8.81 5.82
C ASP A 69 10.61 7.34 6.12
N LEU A 70 9.60 6.53 5.85
CA LEU A 70 9.71 5.09 6.00
C LEU A 70 10.14 4.48 4.67
N ARG A 71 10.71 3.28 4.75
CA ARG A 71 11.05 2.52 3.55
C ARG A 71 10.01 1.45 3.34
N LEU A 72 9.64 1.23 2.10
CA LEU A 72 8.51 0.38 1.75
C LEU A 72 8.94 -0.98 1.23
N VAL A 73 8.27 -2.02 1.69
CA VAL A 73 8.36 -3.34 1.08
C VAL A 73 6.95 -3.72 0.64
N PRO A 74 6.64 -3.64 -0.66
CA PRO A 74 5.27 -3.88 -1.13
C PRO A 74 5.03 -5.37 -1.38
N LEU A 75 4.60 -6.07 -0.36
CA LEU A 75 4.31 -7.49 -0.49
C LEU A 75 2.97 -7.76 -1.12
N CYS A 76 2.06 -6.81 -1.05
CA CYS A 76 0.74 -6.97 -1.62
C CYS A 76 0.76 -6.78 -3.12
N PRO A 77 0.25 -7.70 -3.91
CA PRO A 77 0.30 -7.58 -5.36
C PRO A 77 -0.38 -6.32 -5.90
N PHE A 78 -1.43 -5.86 -5.25
CA PHE A 78 -2.13 -4.68 -5.71
C PHE A 78 -1.22 -3.45 -5.59
N VAL A 79 -0.51 -3.31 -4.47
CA VAL A 79 0.40 -2.20 -4.27
C VAL A 79 1.59 -2.32 -5.20
N ALA A 80 2.14 -3.51 -5.34
CA ALA A 80 3.28 -3.74 -6.23
C ALA A 80 2.90 -3.40 -7.67
N GLY A 81 1.70 -3.77 -8.08
CA GLY A 81 1.22 -3.46 -9.43
C GLY A 81 1.05 -1.97 -9.64
N TYR A 82 0.57 -1.27 -8.61
CA TYR A 82 0.43 0.17 -8.70
C TYR A 82 1.80 0.83 -8.91
N ILE A 83 2.81 0.37 -8.18
CA ILE A 83 4.16 0.93 -8.31
C ILE A 83 4.73 0.63 -9.68
N GLN A 84 4.44 -0.52 -10.26
CA GLN A 84 4.89 -0.81 -11.61
C GLN A 84 4.30 0.15 -12.62
N LYS A 85 3.08 0.58 -12.43
CA LYS A 85 2.44 1.53 -13.32
C LYS A 85 2.86 2.97 -13.02
N HIS A 86 3.39 3.21 -11.85
CA HIS A 86 3.81 4.55 -11.44
C HIS A 86 5.23 4.44 -10.87
N PRO A 87 6.21 4.20 -11.73
CA PRO A 87 7.56 3.82 -11.28
C PRO A 87 8.31 4.86 -10.47
N ASP A 88 7.85 6.11 -10.46
CA ASP A 88 8.47 7.10 -9.62
C ASP A 88 8.38 6.71 -8.16
N TRP A 89 7.42 5.88 -7.79
CA TRP A 89 7.29 5.45 -6.40
C TRP A 89 8.37 4.47 -5.97
N LYS A 90 9.16 3.95 -6.92
CA LYS A 90 10.25 3.07 -6.55
C LYS A 90 11.25 3.75 -5.64
N ARG A 91 11.25 5.09 -5.61
CA ARG A 91 12.20 5.82 -4.77
C ARG A 91 12.01 5.54 -3.28
N ILE A 92 10.83 5.11 -2.85
CA ILE A 92 10.62 4.81 -1.44
C ILE A 92 10.72 3.32 -1.14
N VAL A 93 10.90 2.50 -2.15
CA VAL A 93 11.02 1.06 -1.96
C VAL A 93 12.38 0.75 -1.36
N MET A 94 12.43 -0.15 -0.39
CA MET A 94 13.65 -0.44 0.31
C MET A 94 14.70 -0.96 -0.64
N SER A 95 15.94 -0.44 -0.50
CA SER A 95 17.03 -0.85 -1.34
C SER A 95 17.34 -2.29 -1.13
N GLY A 96 17.74 -2.96 -2.15
CA GLY A 96 18.07 -4.36 -2.05
C GLY A 96 16.92 -5.28 -2.33
N ILE A 97 15.70 -4.73 -2.44
CA ILE A 97 14.57 -5.52 -2.79
C ILE A 97 14.26 -5.25 -4.22
N HIS A 98 14.24 -6.27 -5.04
CA HIS A 98 13.99 -6.08 -6.44
C HIS A 98 12.54 -6.29 -6.75
N ALA A 99 11.93 -5.35 -7.35
CA ALA A 99 10.54 -5.47 -7.69
C ALA A 99 10.26 -6.67 -8.52
N VAL A 100 11.19 -7.06 -9.30
CA VAL A 100 11.02 -8.19 -10.13
C VAL A 100 10.83 -9.41 -9.34
N SER A 101 11.30 -9.48 -8.15
CA SER A 101 11.15 -10.66 -7.34
C SER A 101 9.72 -10.89 -7.04
N TYR A 102 8.91 -9.88 -7.08
CA TYR A 102 7.54 -10.06 -6.74
C TYR A 102 6.79 -10.73 -7.85
N THR A 103 7.26 -10.64 -9.03
CA THR A 103 6.57 -11.23 -10.12
C THR A 103 6.98 -12.64 -10.29
N HIS A 104 8.07 -13.01 -9.72
CA HIS A 104 8.43 -14.32 -9.77
C HIS A 104 7.91 -15.03 -8.72
N LEU A 105 7.62 -14.85 -8.17
CA LEU A 105 7.20 -15.57 -7.29
C LEU A 105 7.81 -15.75 -6.36
N THR A 106 8.31 -15.46 -6.31
CA THR A 106 9.01 -15.74 -5.64
C THR A 106 9.14 -15.36 -4.58
N LEU A 107 8.71 -15.09 -4.35
CA LEU A 107 8.55 -14.83 -3.37
C LEU A 107 9.23 -15.40 -2.46
N PRO A 108 9.24 -16.11 -2.47
CA PRO A 108 9.82 -16.84 -1.57
C PRO A 108 10.98 -16.26 -1.28
N THR A 109 11.40 -15.90 -2.11
CA THR A 109 12.49 -15.37 -1.96
C THR A 109 12.51 -14.46 -0.96
N ILE A 110 11.55 -14.14 -0.50
CA ILE A 110 11.51 -13.29 0.46
C ILE A 110 11.94 -13.84 1.57
N ALA A 111 11.99 -14.90 1.63
CA ALA A 111 12.33 -15.57 2.73
C ALA A 111 13.58 -15.24 3.18
#